data_0aaaf8af00b009198b518a543f938e67
#
_entry.id   0aaaf8af00b009198b518a543f938e67
#
_cell.length_a   1.000
_cell.length_b   1.000
_cell.length_c   1.000
_cell.angle_alpha   90.00
_cell.angle_beta   90.00
_cell.angle_gamma   90.00
#
_symmetry.space_group_name_H-M   'P 1'
#
loop_
_entity.id
_entity.type
_entity.pdbx_description
1 polymer ?
#
loop_
_entity_poly.entity_id
_entity_poly.type
_entity_poly.pdbx_seq_one_letter_code
_entity_poly.pdbx_strand_id
1 'polypeptide(L)'
;MKCAREAVMLMLRMAQSSPRSAKSGESFLEGKILIAMPGMPDPRFEKSVIFMCAHSAEGAMGLIINKPIDGLLFGELVDKLGIGMKAGRNDAPILFGGPVQMGRGFVLHSADYASEESTLPLTPEISLTATVDILRAISAGRGPEKSVLALGYAGWDEGQIEAEILANGWIHCDADAGLVFDTDYKSRWQKAFASLGADISGLSAEAGRA
;
A
#
# COMPACT_ATOMS: atom_id res chain seq x y z
N MET A 1 -14.20 -4.36 17.38
CA MET A 1 -14.62 -3.04 16.87
C MET A 1 -13.77 -1.86 17.35
N LYS A 2 -13.17 -1.85 18.57
CA LYS A 2 -12.28 -0.76 19.04
C LYS A 2 -10.98 -0.65 18.24
N CYS A 3 -10.34 -1.75 17.89
CA CYS A 3 -9.01 -1.77 17.25
C CYS A 3 -8.98 -1.22 15.81
N ALA A 4 -10.09 -1.32 15.06
CA ALA A 4 -10.18 -0.78 13.69
C ALA A 4 -10.19 0.76 13.69
N ARG A 5 -10.87 1.37 14.68
CA ARG A 5 -10.87 2.82 14.86
C ARG A 5 -9.49 3.39 15.26
N GLU A 6 -8.69 2.64 16.02
CA GLU A 6 -7.41 3.13 16.50
C GLU A 6 -6.34 3.30 15.41
N ALA A 7 -6.28 2.44 14.41
CA ALA A 7 -5.28 2.63 13.34
C ALA A 7 -5.75 3.62 12.26
N VAL A 8 -7.06 3.68 11.95
CA VAL A 8 -7.61 4.81 11.18
C VAL A 8 -7.41 6.11 11.96
N MET A 9 -7.58 6.09 13.28
CA MET A 9 -7.25 7.23 14.15
C MET A 9 -5.75 7.53 14.20
N LEU A 10 -4.88 6.51 14.18
CA LEU A 10 -3.43 6.70 14.09
C LEU A 10 -3.05 7.25 12.71
N MET A 11 -3.64 6.72 11.62
CA MET A 11 -3.50 7.29 10.28
C MET A 11 -4.08 8.70 10.19
N LEU A 12 -5.28 8.94 10.74
CA LEU A 12 -5.89 10.28 10.80
C LEU A 12 -5.07 11.22 11.67
N ARG A 13 -4.45 10.75 12.75
CA ARG A 13 -3.51 11.57 13.56
C ARG A 13 -2.23 11.86 12.78
N MET A 14 -1.64 10.89 12.09
CA MET A 14 -0.48 11.10 11.22
C MET A 14 -0.82 12.04 10.04
N ALA A 15 -1.98 11.89 9.42
CA ALA A 15 -2.46 12.79 8.34
C ALA A 15 -2.85 14.18 8.84
N GLN A 16 -3.30 14.32 10.09
CA GLN A 16 -3.65 15.61 10.70
C GLN A 16 -2.44 16.33 11.31
N SER A 17 -1.38 15.61 11.67
CA SER A 17 -0.10 16.19 12.10
C SER A 17 0.74 16.69 10.93
N SER A 18 0.40 16.34 9.68
CA SER A 18 0.99 16.97 8.50
C SER A 18 0.47 18.40 8.38
N PRO A 19 1.24 19.44 8.70
CA PRO A 19 0.83 20.81 8.42
C PRO A 19 0.69 20.94 6.90
N ARG A 20 -0.46 21.37 6.41
CA ARG A 20 -0.67 21.79 5.00
C ARG A 20 0.21 22.98 4.58
N SER A 21 1.26 23.25 5.33
CA SER A 21 2.31 24.21 5.06
C SER A 21 3.64 23.54 5.36
N ALA A 22 4.16 22.80 4.39
CA ALA A 22 5.54 22.34 4.42
C ALA A 22 6.47 23.55 4.57
N LYS A 23 7.20 23.61 5.67
CA LYS A 23 8.46 24.36 5.69
C LYS A 23 9.31 23.73 4.60
N SER A 24 9.76 24.56 3.66
CA SER A 24 10.59 24.18 2.52
C SER A 24 11.73 23.25 2.94
N GLY A 25 11.64 21.95 2.60
CA GLY A 25 12.71 20.97 2.81
C GLY A 25 12.28 19.54 3.08
N GLU A 26 11.12 19.27 3.67
CA GLU A 26 10.66 17.91 3.97
C GLU A 26 9.67 17.45 2.90
N SER A 27 10.11 16.56 2.02
CA SER A 27 9.25 15.91 1.01
C SER A 27 8.64 14.66 1.62
N PHE A 28 7.41 14.73 2.12
CA PHE A 28 6.68 13.55 2.58
C PHE A 28 6.31 12.64 1.41
N LEU A 29 6.31 11.34 1.68
CA LEU A 29 6.12 10.28 0.67
C LEU A 29 4.67 9.81 0.56
N GLU A 30 3.73 10.41 1.29
CA GLU A 30 2.31 10.06 1.19
C GLU A 30 1.81 10.16 -0.25
N GLY A 31 1.08 9.13 -0.71
CA GLY A 31 0.61 9.04 -2.09
C GLY A 31 1.68 8.69 -3.12
N LYS A 32 2.90 8.31 -2.69
CA LYS A 32 3.97 7.84 -3.58
C LYS A 32 4.11 6.32 -3.54
N ILE A 33 4.85 5.80 -4.49
CA ILE A 33 5.28 4.40 -4.55
C ILE A 33 6.72 4.29 -4.10
N LEU A 34 7.00 3.40 -3.14
CA LEU A 34 8.35 2.93 -2.83
C LEU A 34 8.63 1.63 -3.56
N ILE A 35 9.83 1.52 -4.12
CA ILE A 35 10.28 0.36 -4.87
C ILE A 35 11.55 -0.16 -4.19
N ALA A 36 11.53 -1.41 -3.75
CA ALA A 36 12.70 -2.03 -3.14
C ALA A 36 13.83 -2.16 -4.16
N MET A 37 15.02 -1.67 -3.81
CA MET A 37 16.20 -1.77 -4.67
C MET A 37 16.66 -3.23 -4.81
N PRO A 38 17.30 -3.59 -5.94
CA PRO A 38 17.99 -4.87 -6.06
C PRO A 38 18.98 -5.06 -4.90
N GLY A 39 18.94 -6.20 -4.23
CA GLY A 39 19.79 -6.45 -3.06
C GLY A 39 19.21 -5.98 -1.73
N MET A 40 17.91 -5.65 -1.68
CA MET A 40 17.19 -5.40 -0.42
C MET A 40 17.54 -6.48 0.61
N PRO A 41 18.15 -6.12 1.78
CA PRO A 41 18.68 -7.11 2.72
C PRO A 41 17.57 -7.86 3.47
N ASP A 42 16.39 -7.25 3.64
CA ASP A 42 15.25 -7.90 4.28
C ASP A 42 14.44 -8.70 3.23
N PRO A 43 14.41 -10.04 3.31
CA PRO A 43 13.71 -10.87 2.32
C PRO A 43 12.20 -10.63 2.29
N ARG A 44 11.62 -10.08 3.36
CA ARG A 44 10.20 -9.71 3.40
C ARG A 44 9.89 -8.62 2.37
N PHE A 45 10.86 -7.74 2.11
CA PHE A 45 10.72 -6.59 1.22
C PHE A 45 11.44 -6.77 -0.13
N GLU A 46 12.10 -7.90 -0.36
CA GLU A 46 12.74 -8.19 -1.66
C GLU A 46 11.73 -8.01 -2.80
N LYS A 47 12.09 -7.20 -3.81
CA LYS A 47 11.23 -6.86 -4.96
C LYS A 47 9.83 -6.33 -4.59
N SER A 48 9.69 -5.71 -3.42
CA SER A 48 8.42 -5.10 -3.02
C SER A 48 8.17 -3.79 -3.75
N VAL A 49 6.88 -3.56 -4.03
CA VAL A 49 6.31 -2.27 -4.42
C VAL A 49 5.34 -1.88 -3.33
N ILE A 50 5.55 -0.72 -2.71
CA ILE A 50 4.78 -0.26 -1.56
C ILE A 50 4.09 1.05 -1.89
N PHE A 51 2.79 1.11 -1.70
CA PHE A 51 2.04 2.37 -1.75
C PHE A 51 2.10 3.03 -0.37
N MET A 52 2.57 4.27 -0.30
CA MET A 52 2.71 5.03 0.93
C MET A 52 1.38 5.66 1.33
N CYS A 53 0.80 5.17 2.43
CA CYS A 53 -0.50 5.60 2.93
C CYS A 53 -0.40 6.76 3.90
N ALA A 54 0.72 6.90 4.60
CA ALA A 54 1.01 8.00 5.51
C ALA A 54 2.51 8.19 5.66
N HIS A 55 2.95 9.44 5.77
CA HIS A 55 4.31 9.80 6.14
C HIS A 55 4.33 11.14 6.86
N SER A 56 4.96 11.18 8.03
CA SER A 56 5.12 12.36 8.87
C SER A 56 6.47 12.30 9.60
N ALA A 57 6.80 13.34 10.38
CA ALA A 57 7.96 13.32 11.25
C ALA A 57 7.93 12.20 12.33
N GLU A 58 6.77 11.64 12.63
CA GLU A 58 6.58 10.59 13.64
C GLU A 58 6.79 9.17 13.07
N GLY A 59 6.91 9.04 11.73
CA GLY A 59 7.11 7.77 11.03
C GLY A 59 6.28 7.63 9.76
N ALA A 60 6.28 6.43 9.19
CA ALA A 60 5.60 6.16 7.93
C ALA A 60 4.85 4.82 7.94
N MET A 61 3.85 4.73 7.08
CA MET A 61 3.06 3.52 6.84
C MET A 61 2.80 3.33 5.35
N GLY A 62 2.98 2.10 4.86
CA GLY A 62 2.68 1.74 3.49
C GLY A 62 2.12 0.32 3.34
N LEU A 63 1.55 0.02 2.19
CA LEU A 63 1.02 -1.28 1.84
C LEU A 63 1.83 -1.89 0.69
N ILE A 64 2.34 -3.10 0.88
CA ILE A 64 2.92 -3.89 -0.20
C ILE A 64 1.78 -4.27 -1.14
N ILE A 65 1.91 -3.91 -2.43
CA ILE A 65 0.84 -4.07 -3.41
C ILE A 65 1.15 -5.11 -4.50
N ASN A 66 2.24 -5.86 -4.38
CA ASN A 66 2.67 -6.82 -5.40
C ASN A 66 2.98 -8.23 -4.88
N LYS A 67 2.61 -8.56 -3.65
CA LYS A 67 2.85 -9.89 -3.06
C LYS A 67 1.53 -10.59 -2.71
N PRO A 68 0.94 -11.38 -3.61
CA PRO A 68 -0.22 -12.20 -3.27
C PRO A 68 0.10 -13.20 -2.16
N ILE A 69 -0.86 -13.43 -1.27
CA ILE A 69 -0.80 -14.51 -0.29
C ILE A 69 -1.28 -15.79 -0.99
N ASP A 70 -0.43 -16.81 -1.02
CA ASP A 70 -0.76 -18.07 -1.67
C ASP A 70 -2.00 -18.72 -1.05
N GLY A 71 -2.93 -19.13 -1.92
CA GLY A 71 -4.14 -19.85 -1.50
C GLY A 71 -5.16 -19.00 -0.74
N LEU A 72 -5.03 -17.66 -0.71
CA LEU A 72 -6.00 -16.79 -0.06
C LEU A 72 -6.68 -15.85 -1.07
N LEU A 73 -7.96 -16.11 -1.34
CA LEU A 73 -8.78 -15.34 -2.26
C LEU A 73 -9.82 -14.49 -1.52
N PHE A 74 -10.25 -13.41 -2.16
CA PHE A 74 -11.25 -12.50 -1.61
C PHE A 74 -12.55 -13.22 -1.24
N GLY A 75 -13.06 -14.10 -2.12
CA GLY A 75 -14.28 -14.87 -1.87
C GLY A 75 -14.20 -15.72 -0.59
N GLU A 76 -13.08 -16.42 -0.39
CA GLU A 76 -12.88 -17.23 0.81
C GLU A 76 -12.84 -16.40 2.10
N LEU A 77 -12.26 -15.20 2.03
CA LEU A 77 -12.23 -14.31 3.18
C LEU A 77 -13.60 -13.79 3.54
N VAL A 78 -14.39 -13.31 2.57
CA VAL A 78 -15.72 -12.76 2.85
C VAL A 78 -16.70 -13.86 3.31
N ASP A 79 -16.53 -15.09 2.84
CA ASP A 79 -17.29 -16.25 3.34
C ASP A 79 -16.94 -16.57 4.79
N LYS A 80 -15.65 -16.59 5.15
CA LYS A 80 -15.18 -16.76 6.55
C LYS A 80 -15.68 -15.65 7.48
N LEU A 81 -15.88 -14.44 6.95
CA LEU A 81 -16.45 -13.31 7.70
C LEU A 81 -17.99 -13.33 7.77
N GLY A 82 -18.64 -14.32 7.15
CA GLY A 82 -20.11 -14.44 7.12
C GLY A 82 -20.79 -13.37 6.28
N ILE A 83 -20.06 -12.73 5.34
CA ILE A 83 -20.60 -11.67 4.48
C ILE A 83 -21.35 -12.27 3.29
N GLY A 84 -20.83 -13.37 2.75
CA GLY A 84 -21.36 -14.03 1.54
C GLY A 84 -21.13 -13.19 0.27
N MET A 85 -20.83 -13.86 -0.83
CA MET A 85 -20.60 -13.21 -2.12
C MET A 85 -21.90 -13.18 -2.93
N LYS A 86 -22.35 -11.98 -3.30
CA LYS A 86 -23.50 -11.80 -4.21
C LYS A 86 -23.06 -11.36 -5.61
N ALA A 87 -21.96 -10.61 -5.69
CA ALA A 87 -21.37 -10.11 -6.92
C ALA A 87 -19.89 -9.80 -6.65
N GLY A 88 -19.09 -9.60 -7.70
CA GLY A 88 -17.72 -9.13 -7.59
C GLY A 88 -16.66 -10.18 -7.93
N ARG A 89 -15.41 -9.91 -7.51
CA ARG A 89 -14.21 -10.69 -7.84
C ARG A 89 -13.97 -11.78 -6.80
N ASN A 90 -14.60 -12.92 -6.96
CA ASN A 90 -14.44 -14.06 -6.07
C ASN A 90 -13.00 -14.60 -6.05
N ASP A 91 -12.31 -14.50 -7.16
CA ASP A 91 -10.97 -14.99 -7.44
C ASP A 91 -9.86 -13.95 -7.25
N ALA A 92 -10.18 -12.73 -6.78
CA ALA A 92 -9.18 -11.72 -6.54
C ALA A 92 -8.23 -12.15 -5.41
N PRO A 93 -6.90 -12.16 -5.63
CA PRO A 93 -5.96 -12.52 -4.58
C PRO A 93 -5.91 -11.44 -3.49
N ILE A 94 -5.70 -11.88 -2.27
CA ILE A 94 -5.41 -11.00 -1.15
C ILE A 94 -3.89 -10.84 -1.05
N LEU A 95 -3.44 -9.61 -0.84
CA LEU A 95 -2.02 -9.32 -0.79
C LEU A 95 -1.48 -9.32 0.64
N PHE A 96 -0.22 -9.69 0.78
CA PHE A 96 0.58 -9.42 1.96
C PHE A 96 0.95 -7.93 1.97
N GLY A 97 0.27 -7.14 2.77
CA GLY A 97 0.48 -5.68 2.86
C GLY A 97 1.71 -5.31 3.67
N GLY A 98 2.21 -6.22 4.52
CA GLY A 98 3.40 -6.04 5.33
C GLY A 98 3.37 -6.83 6.65
N PRO A 99 4.49 -6.84 7.39
CA PRO A 99 4.65 -7.68 8.57
C PRO A 99 3.90 -7.20 9.82
N VAL A 100 3.40 -5.96 9.84
CA VAL A 100 2.73 -5.39 11.00
C VAL A 100 1.24 -5.66 10.95
N GLN A 101 0.65 -6.15 12.04
CA GLN A 101 -0.79 -6.43 12.18
C GLN A 101 -1.38 -7.27 11.02
N MET A 102 -0.77 -8.41 10.69
CA MET A 102 -1.17 -9.26 9.55
C MET A 102 -2.62 -9.77 9.58
N GLY A 103 -3.30 -9.70 10.71
CA GLY A 103 -4.75 -10.01 10.82
C GLY A 103 -5.67 -8.84 10.43
N ARG A 104 -5.13 -7.70 10.02
CA ARG A 104 -5.87 -6.49 9.68
C ARG A 104 -5.94 -6.29 8.18
N GLY A 105 -7.15 -6.04 7.66
CA GLY A 105 -7.39 -5.77 6.25
C GLY A 105 -7.38 -4.27 5.92
N PHE A 106 -6.75 -3.93 4.79
CA PHE A 106 -6.72 -2.61 4.20
C PHE A 106 -7.10 -2.72 2.72
N VAL A 107 -8.01 -1.88 2.26
CA VAL A 107 -8.43 -1.84 0.87
C VAL A 107 -7.99 -0.51 0.26
N LEU A 108 -7.01 -0.58 -0.66
CA LEU A 108 -6.76 0.52 -1.59
C LEU A 108 -7.79 0.42 -2.71
N HIS A 109 -8.38 1.54 -3.10
CA HIS A 109 -9.44 1.54 -4.10
C HIS A 109 -9.53 2.86 -4.87
N SER A 110 -10.21 2.81 -6.01
CA SER A 110 -10.52 4.00 -6.82
C SER A 110 -11.42 4.97 -6.07
N ALA A 111 -11.30 6.26 -6.38
CA ALA A 111 -11.96 7.35 -5.64
C ALA A 111 -13.49 7.46 -5.88
N ASP A 112 -14.06 6.57 -6.72
CA ASP A 112 -15.50 6.47 -7.01
C ASP A 112 -16.33 5.91 -5.85
N TYR A 113 -15.67 5.41 -4.78
CA TYR A 113 -16.30 4.93 -3.56
C TYR A 113 -15.83 5.75 -2.37
N ALA A 114 -16.75 6.18 -1.53
CA ALA A 114 -16.45 6.82 -0.25
C ALA A 114 -17.46 6.39 0.82
N SER A 115 -16.95 6.16 2.03
CA SER A 115 -17.73 6.03 3.25
C SER A 115 -17.30 7.17 4.18
N GLU A 116 -18.22 8.03 4.57
CA GLU A 116 -17.94 9.30 5.26
C GLU A 116 -17.04 9.18 6.50
N GLU A 117 -17.11 8.03 7.21
CA GLU A 117 -16.36 7.83 8.46
C GLU A 117 -15.12 6.95 8.32
N SER A 118 -14.89 6.31 7.17
CA SER A 118 -13.90 5.23 7.08
C SER A 118 -13.00 5.25 5.86
N THR A 119 -13.26 6.13 4.90
CA THR A 119 -12.45 6.30 3.69
C THR A 119 -11.49 7.48 3.85
N LEU A 120 -10.20 7.23 3.65
CA LEU A 120 -9.14 8.22 3.63
C LEU A 120 -8.71 8.45 2.18
N PRO A 121 -8.94 9.64 1.60
CA PRO A 121 -8.39 9.99 0.29
C PRO A 121 -6.86 10.17 0.42
N LEU A 122 -6.08 9.47 -0.42
CA LEU A 122 -4.61 9.53 -0.43
C LEU A 122 -4.08 10.30 -1.63
N THR A 123 -4.74 10.13 -2.79
CA THR A 123 -4.50 10.91 -4.00
C THR A 123 -5.84 11.25 -4.64
N PRO A 124 -5.91 12.08 -5.70
CA PRO A 124 -7.18 12.33 -6.41
C PRO A 124 -7.87 11.07 -6.95
N GLU A 125 -7.11 10.00 -7.21
CA GLU A 125 -7.60 8.78 -7.84
C GLU A 125 -7.62 7.57 -6.90
N ILE A 126 -6.94 7.64 -5.74
CA ILE A 126 -6.72 6.50 -4.84
C ILE A 126 -7.13 6.86 -3.42
N SER A 127 -7.94 6.00 -2.83
CA SER A 127 -8.39 6.08 -1.45
C SER A 127 -8.09 4.80 -0.69
N LEU A 128 -8.11 4.87 0.63
CA LEU A 128 -7.91 3.75 1.55
C LEU A 128 -9.11 3.59 2.47
N THR A 129 -9.62 2.39 2.60
CA THR A 129 -10.64 2.03 3.60
C THR A 129 -10.20 0.79 4.37
N ALA A 130 -10.33 0.83 5.71
CA ALA A 130 -9.89 -0.26 6.60
C ALA A 130 -11.03 -0.86 7.44
N THR A 131 -12.28 -0.77 6.97
CA THR A 131 -13.46 -1.31 7.64
C THR A 131 -14.10 -2.45 6.85
N VAL A 132 -14.84 -3.31 7.54
CA VAL A 132 -15.53 -4.45 6.92
C VAL A 132 -16.64 -4.00 5.95
N ASP A 133 -17.11 -2.77 6.07
CA ASP A 133 -18.21 -2.27 5.24
C ASP A 133 -17.85 -2.17 3.76
N ILE A 134 -16.58 -1.84 3.43
CA ILE A 134 -16.14 -1.88 2.04
C ILE A 134 -16.16 -3.30 1.47
N LEU A 135 -15.83 -4.33 2.27
CA LEU A 135 -15.92 -5.72 1.84
C LEU A 135 -17.37 -6.13 1.54
N ARG A 136 -18.32 -5.67 2.37
CA ARG A 136 -19.76 -5.84 2.12
C ARG A 136 -20.22 -5.13 0.85
N ALA A 137 -19.73 -3.92 0.63
CA ALA A 137 -20.04 -3.14 -0.58
C ALA A 137 -19.53 -3.85 -1.84
N ILE A 138 -18.27 -4.30 -1.84
CA ILE A 138 -17.67 -5.06 -2.95
C ILE A 138 -18.44 -6.35 -3.21
N SER A 139 -18.72 -7.13 -2.15
CA SER A 139 -19.47 -8.39 -2.26
C SER A 139 -20.90 -8.20 -2.78
N ALA A 140 -21.48 -7.03 -2.55
CA ALA A 140 -22.84 -6.68 -3.05
C ALA A 140 -22.83 -6.03 -4.44
N GLY A 141 -21.65 -5.85 -5.08
CA GLY A 141 -21.52 -5.17 -6.37
C GLY A 141 -21.75 -3.65 -6.30
N ARG A 142 -21.58 -3.05 -5.13
CA ARG A 142 -21.72 -1.60 -4.88
C ARG A 142 -20.43 -0.98 -4.35
N GLY A 143 -19.33 -1.70 -4.44
CA GLY A 143 -18.00 -1.24 -4.07
C GLY A 143 -17.37 -0.37 -5.16
N PRO A 144 -16.09 0.02 -4.96
CA PRO A 144 -15.32 0.74 -5.96
C PRO A 144 -15.11 -0.09 -7.24
N GLU A 145 -14.89 0.61 -8.35
CA GLU A 145 -14.59 -0.03 -9.64
C GLU A 145 -13.30 -0.84 -9.57
N LYS A 146 -12.27 -0.27 -8.93
CA LYS A 146 -10.97 -0.91 -8.76
C LYS A 146 -10.61 -0.98 -7.29
N SER A 147 -10.09 -2.13 -6.87
CA SER A 147 -9.66 -2.33 -5.49
C SER A 147 -8.62 -3.43 -5.35
N VAL A 148 -7.77 -3.28 -4.34
CA VAL A 148 -6.76 -4.24 -3.90
C VAL A 148 -6.89 -4.39 -2.40
N LEU A 149 -7.10 -5.62 -1.93
CA LEU A 149 -7.13 -5.93 -0.49
C LEU A 149 -5.78 -6.45 -0.04
N ALA A 150 -5.23 -5.84 0.99
CA ALA A 150 -3.98 -6.24 1.64
C ALA A 150 -4.20 -6.58 3.12
N LEU A 151 -3.51 -7.59 3.62
CA LEU A 151 -3.44 -7.93 5.05
C LEU A 151 -2.12 -7.48 5.65
N GLY A 152 -2.20 -6.77 6.77
CA GLY A 152 -1.05 -6.14 7.41
C GLY A 152 -0.54 -4.92 6.66
N TYR A 153 0.52 -4.31 7.18
CA TYR A 153 1.17 -3.14 6.59
C TYR A 153 2.67 -3.12 6.87
N ALA A 154 3.42 -2.33 6.13
CA ALA A 154 4.79 -1.96 6.40
C ALA A 154 4.82 -0.65 7.20
N GLY A 155 5.56 -0.62 8.28
CA GLY A 155 5.71 0.55 9.15
C GLY A 155 7.17 0.91 9.34
N TRP A 156 7.45 2.19 9.44
CA TRP A 156 8.76 2.77 9.73
C TRP A 156 8.63 3.73 10.92
N ASP A 157 9.59 3.67 11.84
CA ASP A 157 9.72 4.63 12.92
C ASP A 157 10.24 5.98 12.41
N GLU A 158 10.26 7.00 13.27
CA GLU A 158 10.77 8.34 12.97
C GLU A 158 12.16 8.29 12.32
N GLY A 159 12.33 8.91 11.15
CA GLY A 159 13.58 8.98 10.39
C GLY A 159 14.06 7.67 9.77
N GLN A 160 13.38 6.53 10.01
CA GLN A 160 13.83 5.23 9.52
C GLN A 160 13.75 5.13 8.01
N ILE A 161 12.65 5.56 7.39
CA ILE A 161 12.48 5.46 5.95
C ILE A 161 13.47 6.35 5.18
N GLU A 162 13.77 7.53 5.71
CA GLU A 162 14.76 8.43 5.14
C GLU A 162 16.16 7.80 5.19
N ALA A 163 16.53 7.19 6.33
CA ALA A 163 17.79 6.49 6.48
C ALA A 163 17.92 5.30 5.50
N GLU A 164 16.84 4.54 5.31
CA GLU A 164 16.81 3.42 4.37
C GLU A 164 16.89 3.88 2.91
N ILE A 165 16.28 5.02 2.56
CA ILE A 165 16.42 5.65 1.22
C ILE A 165 17.86 6.12 0.98
N LEU A 166 18.48 6.80 1.96
CA LEU A 166 19.88 7.21 1.89
C LEU A 166 20.85 6.03 1.78
N ALA A 167 20.50 4.91 2.39
CA ALA A 167 21.25 3.64 2.28
C ALA A 167 20.98 2.88 0.97
N ASN A 168 20.26 3.48 0.01
CA ASN A 168 19.85 2.86 -1.25
C ASN A 168 19.01 1.58 -1.08
N GLY A 169 18.23 1.47 0.01
CA GLY A 169 17.27 0.39 0.20
C GLY A 169 16.00 0.58 -0.65
N TRP A 170 15.62 1.82 -0.89
CA TRP A 170 14.41 2.21 -1.60
C TRP A 170 14.65 3.32 -2.60
N ILE A 171 13.90 3.28 -3.69
CA ILE A 171 13.67 4.41 -4.59
C ILE A 171 12.17 4.71 -4.63
N HIS A 172 11.77 5.92 -4.94
CA HIS A 172 10.35 6.29 -4.98
C HIS A 172 9.98 7.02 -6.28
N CYS A 173 8.70 6.91 -6.64
CA CYS A 173 8.07 7.66 -7.72
C CYS A 173 6.67 8.10 -7.33
N ASP A 174 6.05 8.93 -8.16
CA ASP A 174 4.65 9.28 -8.01
C ASP A 174 3.77 8.04 -8.23
N ALA A 175 2.66 7.95 -7.48
CA ALA A 175 1.73 6.87 -7.68
C ALA A 175 0.93 7.06 -8.97
N ASP A 176 0.80 5.98 -9.71
CA ASP A 176 -0.05 5.84 -10.89
C ASP A 176 -1.12 4.79 -10.64
N ALA A 177 -2.38 5.13 -10.86
CA ALA A 177 -3.52 4.23 -10.61
C ALA A 177 -3.45 2.96 -11.47
N GLY A 178 -2.91 3.04 -12.69
CA GLY A 178 -2.69 1.88 -13.55
C GLY A 178 -1.65 0.94 -12.97
N LEU A 179 -0.57 1.47 -12.39
CA LEU A 179 0.42 0.66 -11.69
C LEU A 179 -0.18 -0.04 -10.46
N VAL A 180 -1.03 0.67 -9.71
CA VAL A 180 -1.63 0.14 -8.46
C VAL A 180 -2.70 -0.89 -8.74
N PHE A 181 -3.59 -0.69 -9.74
CA PHE A 181 -4.77 -1.51 -9.93
C PHE A 181 -4.70 -2.44 -11.14
N ASP A 182 -4.11 -1.99 -12.24
CA ASP A 182 -4.25 -2.66 -13.55
C ASP A 182 -3.01 -3.50 -13.93
N THR A 183 -1.94 -3.39 -13.15
CA THR A 183 -0.69 -4.12 -13.41
C THR A 183 -0.68 -5.47 -12.72
N ASP A 184 -0.31 -6.53 -13.44
CA ASP A 184 -0.07 -7.85 -12.85
C ASP A 184 0.96 -7.81 -11.71
N TYR A 185 0.67 -8.50 -10.62
CA TYR A 185 1.46 -8.46 -9.40
C TYR A 185 2.93 -8.88 -9.60
N LYS A 186 3.19 -9.89 -10.43
CA LYS A 186 4.53 -10.42 -10.69
C LYS A 186 5.41 -9.44 -11.47
N SER A 187 4.80 -8.69 -12.40
CA SER A 187 5.50 -7.70 -13.24
C SER A 187 5.53 -6.29 -12.64
N ARG A 188 4.77 -6.04 -11.58
CA ARG A 188 4.59 -4.71 -11.00
C ARG A 188 5.92 -4.06 -10.57
N TRP A 189 6.81 -4.81 -9.95
CA TRP A 189 8.12 -4.31 -9.54
C TRP A 189 8.97 -3.87 -10.74
N GLN A 190 9.03 -4.68 -11.80
CA GLN A 190 9.75 -4.33 -13.03
C GLN A 190 9.15 -3.11 -13.72
N LYS A 191 7.82 -3.03 -13.81
CA LYS A 191 7.12 -1.89 -14.40
C LYS A 191 7.31 -0.60 -13.59
N ALA A 192 7.32 -0.70 -12.26
CA ALA A 192 7.61 0.44 -11.39
C ALA A 192 9.04 0.98 -11.62
N PHE A 193 10.04 0.10 -11.80
CA PHE A 193 11.39 0.54 -12.19
C PHE A 193 11.43 1.17 -13.58
N ALA A 194 10.76 0.56 -14.55
CA ALA A 194 10.73 1.07 -15.92
C ALA A 194 10.12 2.48 -16.01
N SER A 195 9.12 2.80 -15.15
CA SER A 195 8.54 4.15 -15.08
C SER A 195 9.52 5.23 -14.64
N LEU A 196 10.60 4.85 -13.96
CA LEU A 196 11.70 5.76 -13.57
C LEU A 196 12.75 5.94 -14.65
N GLY A 197 12.59 5.30 -15.82
CA GLY A 197 13.61 5.28 -16.86
C GLY A 197 14.88 4.48 -16.49
N ALA A 198 14.81 3.69 -15.40
CA ALA A 198 15.92 2.87 -14.92
C ALA A 198 15.85 1.48 -15.55
N ASP A 199 16.94 1.04 -16.14
CA ASP A 199 17.10 -0.35 -16.59
C ASP A 199 17.66 -1.20 -15.44
N ILE A 200 16.85 -2.17 -14.98
CA ILE A 200 17.21 -3.09 -13.90
C ILE A 200 18.44 -3.93 -14.27
N SER A 201 18.69 -4.18 -15.55
CA SER A 201 19.82 -4.96 -16.01
C SER A 201 21.19 -4.31 -15.71
N GLY A 202 21.20 -2.98 -15.53
CA GLY A 202 22.39 -2.20 -15.15
C GLY A 202 22.58 -2.01 -13.63
N LEU A 203 21.57 -2.37 -12.82
CA LEU A 203 21.61 -2.25 -11.35
C LEU A 203 22.08 -3.57 -10.73
N SER A 204 23.37 -3.92 -10.91
CA SER A 204 23.93 -5.07 -10.20
C SER A 204 24.14 -4.76 -8.72
N ALA A 205 24.01 -5.76 -7.84
CA ALA A 205 24.26 -5.66 -6.41
C ALA A 205 25.73 -5.28 -6.06
N GLU A 206 26.58 -5.07 -7.07
CA GLU A 206 28.00 -4.74 -6.94
C GLU A 206 28.33 -3.24 -7.11
N ALA A 207 27.36 -2.37 -7.36
CA ALA A 207 27.58 -0.93 -7.47
C ALA A 207 27.74 -0.25 -6.10
N GLY A 208 28.76 -0.65 -5.33
CA GLY A 208 28.97 -0.12 -3.98
C GLY A 208 30.36 -0.38 -3.39
N ARG A 209 31.38 -0.59 -4.24
CA ARG A 209 32.78 -0.61 -3.79
C ARG A 209 33.64 0.25 -4.73
N ALA A 210 33.72 1.51 -4.40
CA ALA A 210 34.80 2.40 -4.82
C ALA A 210 35.26 3.17 -3.58
#